data_92c21d87f0efd2a7cf303c5970e655d7
#
_entry.id   92c21d87f0efd2a7cf303c5970e655d7
#
_cell.length_a   1.000
_cell.length_b   1.000
_cell.length_c   1.000
_cell.angle_alpha   90.00
_cell.angle_beta   90.00
_cell.angle_gamma   90.00
#
_symmetry.space_group_name_H-M   'P 1'
#
loop_
_entity.id
_entity.type
_entity.pdbx_description
1 polymer ?
#
loop_
_entity_poly.entity_id
_entity_poly.type
_entity_poly.pdbx_seq_one_letter_code
_entity_poly.pdbx_strand_id
1 'polypeptide(L)'
;MGQKGRRRQNLAQNGVNRRKDSLYQQVGDGDSQNGETLTYSMPYLPEDIWHRIHSLMPMRDAARAACLSRAFLHSWRCHPNLTLDWQTLCSKSKGGGANFSRKIDSIIRNHSGFGLKRLKLDIFDDDRTLPYIDSWLQFAVTPGIEELTLVLYKKYNFPCSLLSDGVRNSIRYLELRRSAFRPMAELGPLRSLTSLHLCSVRITGDEVGCFLSNSPALEQLELYDCKEIIFLKIPCMLQRLRCLSVFSCWMLQLIECKAPNLSSIYASGENIKLSLSEALCMKELCMCFPNVISYALAELPSIMPNLETLEIGSEDEVVNTPMLPTKFIHLKHLNIQITESDDYFHLASFLDASPSLETLFLDVSKDKEYVDRESVFGGSSLHLRQLPEDRHVCLKLKRVEIIGFSSAKSLIELTRCIVKKAVSLELLVLDTLDGSDRCCGEYKCRPIGKTVLEENKCRPISETVFKEASRAVVAVRRFIEDQVPPTAKLSVLEPCTRCHSSHELAAGDMAVEGG
;
A
#
# COMPACT_ATOMS: atom_id res chain seq x y z
N MET A 1 -27.17 77.52 -2.24
CA MET A 1 -26.64 77.58 -3.60
C MET A 1 -26.43 76.12 -4.05
N GLY A 2 -27.30 75.50 -4.73
CA GLY A 2 -27.72 75.68 -6.16
C GLY A 2 -26.91 74.70 -6.96
N GLN A 3 -27.32 73.81 -7.71
CA GLN A 3 -28.45 73.43 -8.54
C GLN A 3 -28.13 71.98 -9.08
N LYS A 4 -29.12 71.04 -9.06
CA LYS A 4 -29.92 70.56 -10.20
C LYS A 4 -29.11 69.99 -11.37
N GLY A 5 -29.28 68.71 -11.71
CA GLY A 5 -30.38 68.17 -12.49
C GLY A 5 -29.89 66.83 -13.11
N ARG A 6 -30.61 65.97 -13.30
CA ARG A 6 -31.71 65.43 -14.05
C ARG A 6 -31.49 63.93 -14.40
N ARG A 7 -32.48 63.18 -13.95
CA ARG A 7 -32.93 61.88 -14.48
C ARG A 7 -32.88 61.76 -16.00
N ARG A 8 -32.55 60.57 -16.47
CA ARG A 8 -33.32 59.93 -17.55
C ARG A 8 -33.33 58.41 -17.33
N GLN A 9 -34.50 57.91 -17.07
CA GLN A 9 -34.97 56.56 -17.31
C GLN A 9 -35.02 56.35 -18.83
N ASN A 10 -34.68 55.18 -19.32
CA ASN A 10 -35.32 54.58 -20.48
C ASN A 10 -35.41 53.06 -20.31
N LEU A 11 -36.65 52.64 -20.23
CA LEU A 11 -37.13 51.28 -20.54
C LEU A 11 -36.98 51.03 -22.05
N ALA A 12 -36.66 49.82 -22.43
CA ALA A 12 -37.14 49.09 -23.61
C ALA A 12 -36.46 47.73 -23.62
N GLN A 13 -37.16 46.67 -23.35
CA GLN A 13 -37.94 45.82 -24.26
C GLN A 13 -37.08 44.77 -25.00
N ASN A 14 -37.29 43.54 -24.59
CA ASN A 14 -37.45 42.31 -25.38
C ASN A 14 -36.84 42.25 -26.77
N GLY A 15 -35.97 41.26 -26.94
CA GLY A 15 -35.52 40.79 -28.24
C GLY A 15 -35.02 39.37 -28.15
N VAL A 16 -35.94 38.42 -28.11
CA VAL A 16 -35.68 37.00 -28.38
C VAL A 16 -35.25 36.89 -29.84
N ASN A 17 -34.00 36.59 -30.12
CA ASN A 17 -33.59 36.17 -31.45
C ASN A 17 -33.00 34.77 -31.38
N ARG A 18 -33.89 33.80 -31.62
CA ARG A 18 -33.53 32.48 -32.12
C ARG A 18 -32.92 32.66 -33.51
N ARG A 19 -31.64 32.44 -33.67
CA ARG A 19 -31.08 32.08 -34.96
C ARG A 19 -30.94 30.58 -35.04
N LYS A 20 -31.86 29.98 -35.79
CA LYS A 20 -31.70 28.70 -36.46
C LYS A 20 -30.72 28.93 -37.60
N ASP A 21 -29.51 28.39 -37.52
CA ASP A 21 -28.71 28.19 -38.71
C ASP A 21 -28.90 26.73 -39.17
N SER A 22 -29.89 26.63 -40.07
CA SER A 22 -30.08 25.49 -40.96
C SER A 22 -29.05 25.64 -42.10
N LEU A 23 -28.11 24.76 -42.16
CA LEU A 23 -27.26 24.57 -43.36
C LEU A 23 -27.55 23.19 -43.93
N TYR A 24 -28.55 23.15 -44.78
CA TYR A 24 -28.75 22.08 -45.75
C TYR A 24 -29.00 22.67 -47.13
N GLN A 25 -28.36 21.99 -48.10
CA GLN A 25 -28.58 21.91 -49.53
C GLN A 25 -27.88 22.92 -50.42
N GLN A 26 -26.86 22.34 -51.11
CA GLN A 26 -26.92 22.36 -52.57
C GLN A 26 -26.27 21.10 -53.15
N VAL A 27 -27.10 20.32 -53.83
CA VAL A 27 -26.73 19.28 -54.77
C VAL A 27 -26.36 19.99 -56.06
N GLY A 28 -25.18 19.72 -56.55
CA GLY A 28 -24.73 20.12 -57.89
C GLY A 28 -24.04 18.93 -58.53
N ASP A 29 -24.70 18.37 -59.54
CA ASP A 29 -24.16 17.35 -60.47
C ASP A 29 -22.90 17.84 -61.17
N GLY A 30 -21.87 16.95 -61.25
CA GLY A 30 -20.70 17.22 -62.06
C GLY A 30 -19.70 16.07 -61.94
N ASP A 31 -19.74 15.13 -62.86
CA ASP A 31 -18.76 14.07 -63.11
C ASP A 31 -17.31 14.51 -63.08
N SER A 32 -16.46 13.78 -62.37
CA SER A 32 -15.12 13.36 -62.82
C SER A 32 -14.34 12.58 -61.75
N GLN A 33 -14.07 11.39 -62.08
CA GLN A 33 -13.03 10.41 -61.75
C GLN A 33 -11.97 10.69 -60.67
N ASN A 34 -11.82 9.69 -59.79
CA ASN A 34 -10.61 9.23 -59.10
C ASN A 34 -10.13 9.98 -57.85
N GLY A 35 -10.34 9.31 -56.75
CA GLY A 35 -9.69 9.57 -55.46
C GLY A 35 -10.67 9.29 -54.32
N GLU A 36 -10.91 8.01 -53.99
CA GLU A 36 -11.65 7.64 -52.77
C GLU A 36 -10.85 8.10 -51.53
N THR A 37 -11.04 9.35 -51.18
CA THR A 37 -10.77 9.81 -49.82
C THR A 37 -11.93 9.32 -48.98
N LEU A 38 -11.74 8.20 -48.29
CA LEU A 38 -12.65 7.74 -47.23
C LEU A 38 -12.73 8.83 -46.16
N THR A 39 -13.59 9.80 -46.36
CA THR A 39 -14.03 10.71 -45.30
C THR A 39 -14.85 9.88 -44.33
N TYR A 40 -14.17 9.31 -43.33
CA TYR A 40 -14.85 8.76 -42.17
C TYR A 40 -15.58 9.91 -41.48
N SER A 41 -16.82 10.12 -41.84
CA SER A 41 -17.76 10.93 -41.07
C SER A 41 -17.90 10.23 -39.73
N MET A 42 -17.33 10.81 -38.68
CA MET A 42 -17.56 10.32 -37.32
C MET A 42 -19.08 10.27 -37.07
N PRO A 43 -19.60 9.16 -36.53
CA PRO A 43 -21.01 9.04 -36.22
C PRO A 43 -21.42 10.19 -35.28
N TYR A 44 -22.55 10.82 -35.58
CA TYR A 44 -23.12 11.87 -34.73
C TYR A 44 -23.59 11.25 -33.42
N LEU A 45 -22.75 11.38 -32.38
CA LEU A 45 -23.11 10.98 -31.04
C LEU A 45 -23.61 12.21 -30.26
N PRO A 46 -24.63 12.06 -29.44
CA PRO A 46 -25.07 13.11 -28.50
C PRO A 46 -23.92 13.60 -27.62
N GLU A 47 -23.96 14.83 -27.17
CA GLU A 47 -22.89 15.49 -26.43
C GLU A 47 -22.61 14.78 -25.08
N ASP A 48 -23.63 14.27 -24.41
CA ASP A 48 -23.54 13.49 -23.17
C ASP A 48 -22.77 12.18 -23.36
N ILE A 49 -22.92 11.53 -24.52
CA ILE A 49 -22.15 10.33 -24.87
C ILE A 49 -20.67 10.66 -25.06
N TRP A 50 -20.37 11.78 -25.74
CA TRP A 50 -18.99 12.25 -25.86
C TRP A 50 -18.38 12.59 -24.50
N HIS A 51 -19.11 13.27 -23.62
CA HIS A 51 -18.66 13.52 -22.26
C HIS A 51 -18.39 12.21 -21.51
N ARG A 52 -19.26 11.21 -21.67
CA ARG A 52 -19.07 9.91 -21.03
C ARG A 52 -17.83 9.18 -21.56
N ILE A 53 -17.63 9.16 -22.88
CA ILE A 53 -16.43 8.56 -23.50
C ILE A 53 -15.18 9.25 -22.97
N HIS A 54 -15.12 10.57 -22.99
CA HIS A 54 -13.98 11.33 -22.49
C HIS A 54 -13.73 11.11 -21.00
N SER A 55 -14.77 10.98 -20.20
CA SER A 55 -14.65 10.72 -18.76
C SER A 55 -13.99 9.37 -18.43
N LEU A 56 -14.04 8.42 -19.35
CA LEU A 56 -13.42 7.08 -19.24
C LEU A 56 -11.98 7.04 -19.79
N MET A 57 -11.58 8.06 -20.54
CA MET A 57 -10.22 8.14 -21.06
C MET A 57 -9.25 8.62 -19.99
N PRO A 58 -7.98 8.16 -20.00
CA PRO A 58 -6.93 8.80 -19.24
C PRO A 58 -6.83 10.29 -19.61
N MET A 59 -6.61 11.15 -18.62
CA MET A 59 -6.56 12.61 -18.78
C MET A 59 -5.67 13.08 -19.96
N ARG A 60 -4.51 12.44 -20.14
CA ARG A 60 -3.56 12.74 -21.21
C ARG A 60 -4.13 12.46 -22.62
N ASP A 61 -4.86 11.36 -22.75
CA ASP A 61 -5.43 10.96 -24.04
C ASP A 61 -6.69 11.78 -24.35
N ALA A 62 -7.47 12.12 -23.35
CA ALA A 62 -8.57 13.08 -23.47
C ALA A 62 -8.05 14.46 -23.90
N ALA A 63 -6.92 14.92 -23.35
CA ALA A 63 -6.28 16.18 -23.77
C ALA A 63 -5.76 16.13 -25.23
N ARG A 64 -5.25 14.98 -25.68
CA ARG A 64 -4.85 14.79 -27.09
C ARG A 64 -6.07 14.81 -28.01
N ALA A 65 -7.14 14.11 -27.62
CA ALA A 65 -8.39 14.11 -28.37
C ALA A 65 -8.99 15.53 -28.49
N ALA A 66 -8.85 16.36 -27.45
CA ALA A 66 -9.30 17.75 -27.45
C ALA A 66 -8.69 18.60 -28.57
N CYS A 67 -7.53 18.21 -29.10
CA CYS A 67 -6.92 18.89 -30.25
C CYS A 67 -7.61 18.59 -31.59
N LEU A 68 -8.49 17.58 -31.65
CA LEU A 68 -9.09 17.10 -32.89
C LEU A 68 -10.38 17.82 -33.24
N SER A 69 -11.16 18.27 -32.26
CA SER A 69 -12.42 18.96 -32.50
C SER A 69 -12.83 19.89 -31.35
N ARG A 70 -13.72 20.86 -31.66
CA ARG A 70 -14.29 21.76 -30.64
C ARG A 70 -15.16 21.02 -29.62
N ALA A 71 -15.88 19.99 -30.05
CA ALA A 71 -16.69 19.18 -29.15
C ALA A 71 -15.81 18.43 -28.13
N PHE A 72 -14.71 17.85 -28.58
CA PHE A 72 -13.74 17.19 -27.69
C PHE A 72 -13.03 18.17 -26.75
N LEU A 73 -12.74 19.38 -27.23
CA LEU A 73 -12.21 20.43 -26.37
C LEU A 73 -13.22 20.82 -25.26
N HIS A 74 -14.50 20.90 -25.59
CA HIS A 74 -15.55 21.16 -24.60
C HIS A 74 -15.62 20.03 -23.56
N SER A 75 -15.65 18.76 -24.01
CA SER A 75 -15.63 17.61 -23.13
C SER A 75 -14.38 17.55 -22.24
N TRP A 76 -13.21 17.91 -22.77
CA TRP A 76 -11.97 18.03 -22.01
C TRP A 76 -12.06 19.07 -20.90
N ARG A 77 -12.63 20.22 -21.18
CA ARG A 77 -12.81 21.29 -20.19
C ARG A 77 -13.73 20.90 -19.03
N CYS A 78 -14.56 19.89 -19.21
CA CYS A 78 -15.46 19.33 -18.20
C CYS A 78 -14.99 17.92 -17.74
N HIS A 79 -13.71 17.56 -17.94
CA HIS A 79 -13.22 16.23 -17.58
C HIS A 79 -13.34 16.00 -16.07
N PRO A 80 -14.02 14.94 -15.62
CA PRO A 80 -14.34 14.77 -14.19
C PRO A 80 -13.12 14.40 -13.33
N ASN A 81 -12.00 13.98 -13.94
CA ASN A 81 -10.84 13.49 -13.24
C ASN A 81 -9.59 14.28 -13.64
N LEU A 82 -9.03 15.06 -12.73
CA LEU A 82 -7.77 15.77 -12.93
C LEU A 82 -6.64 15.07 -12.16
N THR A 83 -5.69 14.50 -12.90
CA THR A 83 -4.45 13.93 -12.36
C THR A 83 -3.28 14.82 -12.80
N LEU A 84 -2.81 15.63 -11.86
CA LEU A 84 -1.80 16.65 -12.06
C LEU A 84 -0.52 16.21 -11.35
N ASP A 85 0.19 15.27 -11.96
CA ASP A 85 1.47 14.73 -11.50
C ASP A 85 2.55 14.88 -12.58
N TRP A 86 3.80 14.70 -12.17
CA TRP A 86 4.94 14.81 -13.07
C TRP A 86 4.87 13.81 -14.24
N GLN A 87 4.44 12.60 -13.99
CA GLN A 87 4.37 11.54 -15.01
C GLN A 87 3.35 11.88 -16.09
N THR A 88 2.21 12.44 -15.69
CA THR A 88 1.14 12.84 -16.61
C THR A 88 1.49 14.07 -17.43
N LEU A 89 2.12 15.08 -16.81
CA LEU A 89 2.32 16.40 -17.42
C LEU A 89 3.69 16.59 -18.09
N CYS A 90 4.72 15.85 -17.67
CA CYS A 90 6.09 15.99 -18.17
C CYS A 90 6.57 14.69 -18.81
N SER A 91 6.42 14.57 -20.14
CA SER A 91 7.10 13.49 -20.86
C SER A 91 8.59 13.80 -20.92
N LYS A 92 9.45 12.88 -20.44
CA LYS A 92 10.91 12.70 -20.69
C LYS A 92 11.83 13.94 -20.93
N SER A 93 11.33 15.17 -20.87
CA SER A 93 12.16 16.35 -21.05
C SER A 93 12.86 16.74 -19.74
N LYS A 94 14.17 16.77 -19.75
CA LYS A 94 15.06 17.23 -18.66
C LYS A 94 14.94 18.74 -18.36
N GLY A 95 13.74 19.30 -18.32
CA GLY A 95 13.52 20.74 -18.17
C GLY A 95 12.65 21.11 -16.99
N GLY A 96 13.27 21.57 -15.95
CA GLY A 96 12.94 22.36 -14.78
C GLY A 96 11.49 22.48 -14.26
N GLY A 97 11.34 22.44 -12.95
CA GLY A 97 10.10 22.59 -12.18
C GLY A 97 9.26 23.85 -12.48
N ALA A 98 9.87 24.93 -12.96
CA ALA A 98 9.18 26.17 -13.35
C ALA A 98 8.12 26.00 -14.48
N ASN A 99 8.28 24.99 -15.34
CA ASN A 99 7.29 24.66 -16.37
C ASN A 99 6.12 23.83 -15.85
N PHE A 100 6.31 23.10 -14.76
CA PHE A 100 5.30 22.20 -14.20
C PHE A 100 4.13 22.98 -13.59
N SER A 101 4.42 23.94 -12.69
CA SER A 101 3.41 24.81 -12.08
C SER A 101 2.62 25.62 -13.12
N ARG A 102 3.28 26.12 -14.17
CA ARG A 102 2.61 26.83 -15.27
C ARG A 102 1.66 25.93 -16.05
N LYS A 103 2.02 24.65 -16.25
CA LYS A 103 1.13 23.69 -16.91
C LYS A 103 -0.10 23.42 -16.05
N ILE A 104 0.06 23.20 -14.74
CA ILE A 104 -1.05 23.02 -13.81
C ILE A 104 -1.96 24.24 -13.87
N ASP A 105 -1.42 25.44 -13.72
CA ASP A 105 -2.17 26.69 -13.75
C ASP A 105 -2.93 26.86 -15.07
N SER A 106 -2.29 26.54 -16.20
CA SER A 106 -2.96 26.57 -17.51
C SER A 106 -4.11 25.56 -17.62
N ILE A 107 -3.95 24.34 -17.09
CA ILE A 107 -5.01 23.33 -17.10
C ILE A 107 -6.18 23.81 -16.25
N ILE A 108 -5.90 24.23 -15.02
CA ILE A 108 -6.94 24.69 -14.07
C ILE A 108 -7.70 25.90 -14.62
N ARG A 109 -7.02 26.89 -15.19
CA ARG A 109 -7.68 28.06 -15.80
C ARG A 109 -8.55 27.72 -17.01
N ASN A 110 -8.22 26.67 -17.74
CA ASN A 110 -8.99 26.25 -18.92
C ASN A 110 -10.06 25.21 -18.62
N HIS A 111 -10.04 24.63 -17.43
CA HIS A 111 -11.06 23.69 -16.96
C HIS A 111 -12.28 24.45 -16.42
N SER A 112 -13.48 23.96 -16.69
CA SER A 112 -14.72 24.64 -16.25
C SER A 112 -14.95 24.56 -14.73
N GLY A 113 -14.31 23.62 -14.04
CA GLY A 113 -14.58 23.27 -12.64
C GLY A 113 -15.88 22.50 -12.44
N PHE A 114 -16.76 22.53 -13.43
CA PHE A 114 -18.05 21.87 -13.33
C PHE A 114 -17.93 20.35 -13.47
N GLY A 115 -18.55 19.62 -12.54
CA GLY A 115 -18.57 18.14 -12.58
C GLY A 115 -17.26 17.47 -12.22
N LEU A 116 -16.29 18.18 -11.64
CA LEU A 116 -15.05 17.60 -11.17
C LEU A 116 -15.34 16.61 -10.02
N LYS A 117 -14.94 15.35 -10.21
CA LYS A 117 -15.16 14.26 -9.26
C LYS A 117 -13.88 13.89 -8.51
N ARG A 118 -12.74 13.93 -9.19
CA ARG A 118 -11.45 13.51 -8.65
C ARG A 118 -10.39 14.54 -8.93
N LEU A 119 -9.66 14.92 -7.89
CA LEU A 119 -8.44 15.70 -8.01
C LEU A 119 -7.29 14.95 -7.38
N LYS A 120 -6.24 14.70 -8.16
CA LYS A 120 -4.92 14.29 -7.66
C LYS A 120 -3.91 15.38 -8.00
N LEU A 121 -3.34 15.99 -6.98
CA LEU A 121 -2.18 16.88 -7.06
C LEU A 121 -0.97 16.18 -6.45
N ASP A 122 0.01 15.81 -7.28
CA ASP A 122 1.28 15.24 -6.85
C ASP A 122 2.40 16.14 -7.35
N ILE A 123 2.90 16.97 -6.44
CA ILE A 123 3.70 18.15 -6.78
C ILE A 123 5.05 18.06 -6.10
N PHE A 124 6.11 17.95 -6.92
CA PHE A 124 7.46 18.29 -6.48
C PHE A 124 7.52 19.80 -6.29
N ASP A 125 7.29 20.23 -5.05
CA ASP A 125 7.26 21.62 -4.71
C ASP A 125 8.68 22.19 -4.60
N ASP A 126 8.96 23.16 -5.46
CA ASP A 126 9.88 24.20 -5.10
C ASP A 126 9.11 25.33 -4.35
N ASP A 127 9.80 26.22 -3.66
CA ASP A 127 9.18 27.33 -2.93
C ASP A 127 8.29 28.23 -3.80
N ARG A 128 8.36 28.08 -5.13
CA ARG A 128 7.60 28.84 -6.11
C ARG A 128 6.20 28.29 -6.35
N THR A 129 5.96 27.03 -6.00
CA THR A 129 4.67 26.34 -6.25
C THR A 129 3.69 26.51 -5.10
N LEU A 130 4.20 26.59 -3.86
CA LEU A 130 3.38 26.70 -2.64
C LEU A 130 2.30 27.81 -2.70
N PRO A 131 2.57 29.03 -3.19
CA PRO A 131 1.56 30.10 -3.26
C PRO A 131 0.37 29.78 -4.17
N TYR A 132 0.51 28.86 -5.09
CA TYR A 132 -0.53 28.51 -6.05
C TYR A 132 -1.44 27.38 -5.57
N ILE A 133 -0.97 26.56 -4.62
CA ILE A 133 -1.70 25.36 -4.14
C ILE A 133 -3.08 25.76 -3.60
N ASP A 134 -3.16 26.82 -2.80
CA ASP A 134 -4.42 27.30 -2.23
C ASP A 134 -5.44 27.63 -3.33
N SER A 135 -5.00 28.35 -4.37
CA SER A 135 -5.89 28.72 -5.48
C SER A 135 -6.34 27.51 -6.30
N TRP A 136 -5.47 26.52 -6.50
CA TRP A 136 -5.82 25.28 -7.20
C TRP A 136 -6.79 24.42 -6.39
N LEU A 137 -6.59 24.34 -5.08
CA LEU A 137 -7.52 23.62 -4.20
C LEU A 137 -8.86 24.33 -4.10
N GLN A 138 -8.89 25.68 -3.97
CA GLN A 138 -10.13 26.45 -3.94
C GLN A 138 -10.94 26.30 -5.22
N PHE A 139 -10.26 26.20 -6.38
CA PHE A 139 -10.93 25.93 -7.65
C PHE A 139 -11.55 24.53 -7.71
N ALA A 140 -10.83 23.53 -7.27
CA ALA A 140 -11.17 22.12 -7.49
C ALA A 140 -12.01 21.51 -6.38
N VAL A 141 -11.79 21.92 -5.11
CA VAL A 141 -12.52 21.37 -3.95
C VAL A 141 -13.87 22.09 -3.80
N THR A 142 -14.81 21.67 -4.61
CA THR A 142 -16.18 22.23 -4.66
C THR A 142 -17.20 21.13 -4.37
N PRO A 143 -18.46 21.49 -4.05
CA PRO A 143 -19.52 20.51 -3.87
C PRO A 143 -19.65 19.58 -5.08
N GLY A 144 -19.62 18.26 -4.81
CA GLY A 144 -19.63 17.22 -5.83
C GLY A 144 -18.27 16.54 -6.05
N ILE A 145 -17.17 17.06 -5.48
CA ILE A 145 -15.89 16.35 -5.43
C ILE A 145 -16.02 15.06 -4.60
N GLU A 146 -15.54 13.96 -5.13
CA GLU A 146 -15.63 12.64 -4.47
C GLU A 146 -14.27 12.17 -3.93
N GLU A 147 -13.19 12.50 -4.63
CA GLU A 147 -11.85 12.06 -4.26
C GLU A 147 -10.84 13.21 -4.33
N LEU A 148 -10.09 13.39 -3.25
CA LEU A 148 -9.01 14.36 -3.16
C LEU A 148 -7.73 13.67 -2.71
N THR A 149 -6.70 13.72 -3.55
CA THR A 149 -5.34 13.28 -3.23
C THR A 149 -4.39 14.47 -3.35
N LEU A 150 -3.72 14.81 -2.25
CA LEU A 150 -2.71 15.87 -2.19
C LEU A 150 -1.39 15.28 -1.72
N VAL A 151 -0.42 15.16 -2.63
CA VAL A 151 0.94 14.70 -2.36
C VAL A 151 1.91 15.85 -2.52
N LEU A 152 2.50 16.29 -1.41
CA LEU A 152 3.46 17.37 -1.36
C LEU A 152 4.81 16.88 -0.84
N TYR A 153 5.86 17.64 -1.09
CA TYR A 153 7.21 17.29 -0.64
C TYR A 153 7.75 18.26 0.41
N LYS A 154 7.01 19.35 0.64
CA LYS A 154 7.28 20.35 1.69
C LYS A 154 6.11 20.50 2.66
N LYS A 155 6.36 21.20 3.76
CA LYS A 155 5.35 21.48 4.78
C LYS A 155 4.28 22.43 4.23
N TYR A 156 3.07 21.97 4.18
CA TYR A 156 1.89 22.74 3.78
C TYR A 156 0.80 22.56 4.84
N ASN A 157 0.07 23.62 5.13
CA ASN A 157 -1.07 23.54 6.05
C ASN A 157 -2.34 23.41 5.21
N PHE A 158 -2.96 22.23 5.22
CA PHE A 158 -4.21 22.00 4.51
C PHE A 158 -5.32 22.85 5.10
N PRO A 159 -5.97 23.73 4.33
CA PRO A 159 -7.01 24.61 4.84
C PRO A 159 -8.32 23.83 5.04
N CYS A 160 -8.67 23.52 6.30
CA CYS A 160 -9.88 22.77 6.66
C CYS A 160 -11.17 23.47 6.22
N SER A 161 -11.13 24.79 5.98
CA SER A 161 -12.25 25.57 5.42
C SER A 161 -12.71 25.08 4.02
N LEU A 162 -11.84 24.39 3.28
CA LEU A 162 -12.21 23.76 2.01
C LEU A 162 -13.23 22.63 2.19
N LEU A 163 -13.25 22.00 3.36
CA LEU A 163 -14.23 20.96 3.69
C LEU A 163 -15.57 21.61 4.10
N SER A 164 -16.12 22.41 3.21
CA SER A 164 -17.45 23.03 3.37
C SER A 164 -18.57 21.99 3.40
N ASP A 165 -19.78 22.39 3.78
CA ASP A 165 -20.93 21.50 3.91
C ASP A 165 -21.20 20.69 2.63
N GLY A 166 -21.18 21.33 1.47
CA GLY A 166 -21.35 20.65 0.19
C GLY A 166 -20.27 19.63 -0.11
N VAL A 167 -19.01 19.94 0.22
CA VAL A 167 -17.86 19.05 0.06
C VAL A 167 -17.95 17.87 1.02
N ARG A 168 -18.29 18.10 2.30
CA ARG A 168 -18.45 17.04 3.31
C ARG A 168 -19.51 16.00 2.95
N ASN A 169 -20.52 16.42 2.17
CA ASN A 169 -21.59 15.53 1.71
C ASN A 169 -21.23 14.75 0.42
N SER A 170 -20.16 15.11 -0.27
CA SER A 170 -19.75 14.44 -1.52
C SER A 170 -18.44 13.68 -1.42
N ILE A 171 -17.49 14.14 -0.59
CA ILE A 171 -16.16 13.56 -0.49
C ILE A 171 -16.22 12.16 0.13
N ARG A 172 -15.62 11.18 -0.56
CA ARG A 172 -15.55 9.76 -0.16
C ARG A 172 -14.13 9.31 0.18
N TYR A 173 -13.15 9.90 -0.51
CA TYR A 173 -11.75 9.58 -0.34
C TYR A 173 -10.93 10.84 -0.12
N LEU A 174 -10.15 10.86 0.96
CA LEU A 174 -9.23 11.96 1.29
C LEU A 174 -7.84 11.38 1.57
N GLU A 175 -6.87 11.77 0.76
CA GLU A 175 -5.47 11.42 0.96
C GLU A 175 -4.62 12.68 1.06
N LEU A 176 -3.92 12.82 2.16
CA LEU A 176 -2.99 13.92 2.41
C LEU A 176 -1.60 13.35 2.69
N ARG A 177 -0.58 13.86 1.99
CA ARG A 177 0.81 13.48 2.23
C ARG A 177 1.69 14.69 2.48
N ARG A 178 2.54 14.60 3.51
CA ARG A 178 3.54 15.62 3.90
C ARG A 178 2.95 17.00 4.15
N SER A 179 1.79 17.06 4.77
CA SER A 179 1.08 18.28 5.10
C SER A 179 0.83 18.38 6.62
N ALA A 180 0.32 19.51 7.07
CA ALA A 180 -0.34 19.62 8.37
C ALA A 180 -1.85 19.61 8.16
N PHE A 181 -2.54 18.80 8.94
CA PHE A 181 -3.98 18.75 8.95
C PHE A 181 -4.46 18.99 10.37
N ARG A 182 -5.13 20.12 10.58
CA ARG A 182 -5.59 20.58 11.89
C ARG A 182 -7.11 20.75 11.87
N PRO A 183 -7.88 19.64 11.89
CA PRO A 183 -9.33 19.75 11.92
C PRO A 183 -9.80 20.44 13.18
N MET A 184 -10.61 21.47 13.00
CA MET A 184 -11.24 22.20 14.13
C MET A 184 -12.42 21.38 14.66
N ALA A 185 -12.72 21.54 15.95
CA ALA A 185 -13.85 20.87 16.60
C ALA A 185 -15.21 21.22 15.95
N GLU A 186 -15.28 22.39 15.31
CA GLU A 186 -16.46 22.90 14.61
C GLU A 186 -16.64 22.30 13.19
N LEU A 187 -15.71 21.44 12.74
CA LEU A 187 -15.87 20.77 11.46
C LEU A 187 -17.09 19.85 11.53
N GLY A 188 -18.12 20.18 10.75
CA GLY A 188 -19.34 19.39 10.72
C GLY A 188 -19.13 17.98 10.13
N PRO A 189 -20.16 17.11 10.16
CA PRO A 189 -20.02 15.70 9.82
C PRO A 189 -19.67 15.46 8.35
N LEU A 190 -18.68 14.55 8.12
CA LEU A 190 -18.29 14.03 6.81
C LEU A 190 -19.10 12.75 6.53
N ARG A 191 -20.31 12.92 6.05
CA ARG A 191 -21.30 11.82 5.94
C ARG A 191 -20.99 10.81 4.85
N SER A 192 -20.17 11.17 3.88
CA SER A 192 -19.83 10.32 2.72
C SER A 192 -18.41 9.78 2.75
N LEU A 193 -17.55 10.24 3.67
CA LEU A 193 -16.14 9.85 3.72
C LEU A 193 -16.01 8.38 4.14
N THR A 194 -15.53 7.56 3.21
CA THR A 194 -15.29 6.12 3.42
C THR A 194 -13.84 5.78 3.66
N SER A 195 -12.90 6.56 3.11
CA SER A 195 -11.47 6.29 3.22
C SER A 195 -10.68 7.55 3.56
N LEU A 196 -9.85 7.46 4.58
CA LEU A 196 -8.92 8.51 5.02
C LEU A 196 -7.50 7.98 5.05
N HIS A 197 -6.60 8.60 4.28
CA HIS A 197 -5.18 8.23 4.21
C HIS A 197 -4.32 9.44 4.57
N LEU A 198 -3.57 9.36 5.65
CA LEU A 198 -2.66 10.41 6.12
C LEU A 198 -1.23 9.87 6.13
N CYS A 199 -0.36 10.42 5.28
CA CYS A 199 1.03 9.98 5.14
C CYS A 199 2.01 11.12 5.45
N SER A 200 2.85 10.96 6.46
CA SER A 200 3.77 11.99 6.96
C SER A 200 3.04 13.31 7.28
N VAL A 201 1.82 13.20 7.80
CA VAL A 201 0.97 14.35 8.14
C VAL A 201 1.21 14.75 9.60
N ARG A 202 1.31 16.05 9.83
CA ARG A 202 1.35 16.62 11.19
C ARG A 202 -0.07 16.74 11.71
N ILE A 203 -0.45 15.82 12.56
CA ILE A 203 -1.74 15.73 13.23
C ILE A 203 -1.55 15.03 14.57
N THR A 204 -2.22 15.49 15.60
CA THR A 204 -2.20 14.85 16.92
C THR A 204 -3.28 13.76 17.03
N GLY A 205 -3.16 12.88 18.01
CA GLY A 205 -4.16 11.84 18.26
C GLY A 205 -5.55 12.40 18.61
N ASP A 206 -5.61 13.52 19.33
CA ASP A 206 -6.87 14.19 19.69
C ASP A 206 -7.54 14.81 18.44
N GLU A 207 -6.75 15.40 17.55
CA GLU A 207 -7.26 15.94 16.28
C GLU A 207 -7.78 14.81 15.38
N VAL A 208 -7.09 13.66 15.30
CA VAL A 208 -7.60 12.48 14.62
C VAL A 208 -8.91 12.02 15.26
N GLY A 209 -8.96 11.88 16.59
CA GLY A 209 -10.16 11.48 17.32
C GLY A 209 -11.36 12.40 17.07
N CYS A 210 -11.13 13.72 17.05
CA CYS A 210 -12.14 14.72 16.72
C CYS A 210 -12.66 14.54 15.28
N PHE A 211 -11.76 14.37 14.31
CA PHE A 211 -12.13 14.14 12.92
C PHE A 211 -12.92 12.83 12.74
N LEU A 212 -12.48 11.76 13.38
CA LEU A 212 -13.15 10.46 13.34
C LEU A 212 -14.56 10.51 13.92
N SER A 213 -14.77 11.25 14.99
CA SER A 213 -16.09 11.46 15.60
C SER A 213 -17.10 12.14 14.65
N ASN A 214 -16.58 12.86 13.65
CA ASN A 214 -17.37 13.50 12.61
C ASN A 214 -17.44 12.69 11.29
N SER A 215 -16.93 11.47 11.24
CA SER A 215 -16.82 10.65 10.02
C SER A 215 -17.52 9.29 10.13
N PRO A 216 -18.86 9.24 10.33
CA PRO A 216 -19.57 8.00 10.67
C PRO A 216 -19.61 6.97 9.53
N ALA A 217 -19.33 7.36 8.30
CA ALA A 217 -19.32 6.48 7.13
C ALA A 217 -17.94 5.84 6.87
N LEU A 218 -16.93 6.14 7.69
CA LEU A 218 -15.56 5.71 7.46
C LEU A 218 -15.44 4.19 7.53
N GLU A 219 -14.84 3.59 6.51
CA GLU A 219 -14.60 2.16 6.34
C GLU A 219 -13.10 1.81 6.47
N GLN A 220 -12.23 2.74 6.07
CA GLN A 220 -10.77 2.56 6.08
C GLN A 220 -10.06 3.79 6.64
N LEU A 221 -9.14 3.55 7.57
CA LEU A 221 -8.24 4.56 8.11
C LEU A 221 -6.79 4.09 7.93
N GLU A 222 -5.97 4.89 7.25
CA GLU A 222 -4.55 4.65 7.10
C GLU A 222 -3.74 5.85 7.61
N LEU A 223 -2.83 5.57 8.54
CA LEU A 223 -1.88 6.51 9.12
C LEU A 223 -0.46 5.99 8.85
N TYR A 224 0.33 6.74 8.12
CA TYR A 224 1.71 6.38 7.81
C TYR A 224 2.66 7.53 8.19
N ASP A 225 3.71 7.24 8.98
CA ASP A 225 4.73 8.22 9.42
C ASP A 225 4.13 9.52 10.03
N CYS A 226 3.03 9.39 10.80
CA CYS A 226 2.40 10.50 11.50
C CYS A 226 3.04 10.65 12.89
N LYS A 227 4.05 11.52 13.00
CA LYS A 227 4.97 11.59 14.16
C LYS A 227 4.39 12.27 15.40
N GLU A 228 3.27 12.97 15.29
CA GLU A 228 2.67 13.70 16.43
C GLU A 228 1.57 12.88 17.13
N ILE A 229 1.27 11.66 16.65
CA ILE A 229 0.28 10.78 17.27
C ILE A 229 0.95 9.95 18.36
N ILE A 230 0.60 10.18 19.62
CA ILE A 230 1.06 9.39 20.78
C ILE A 230 -0.01 8.39 21.21
N PHE A 231 -1.26 8.80 21.23
CA PHE A 231 -2.41 7.97 21.54
C PHE A 231 -3.43 8.08 20.43
N LEU A 232 -3.86 6.93 19.90
CA LEU A 232 -4.90 6.87 18.88
C LEU A 232 -6.16 6.29 19.48
N LYS A 233 -7.24 7.08 19.51
CA LYS A 233 -8.55 6.65 20.02
C LYS A 233 -9.54 6.56 18.87
N ILE A 234 -10.05 5.36 18.63
CA ILE A 234 -11.06 5.06 17.63
C ILE A 234 -12.43 4.94 18.33
N PRO A 235 -13.37 5.86 18.06
CA PRO A 235 -14.65 5.91 18.77
C PRO A 235 -15.62 4.80 18.33
N CYS A 236 -16.54 4.42 19.24
CA CYS A 236 -17.55 3.36 18.99
C CYS A 236 -18.58 3.72 17.91
N MET A 237 -18.72 5.01 17.56
CA MET A 237 -19.67 5.44 16.54
C MET A 237 -19.25 5.07 15.12
N LEU A 238 -18.00 4.64 14.89
CA LEU A 238 -17.50 4.19 13.59
C LEU A 238 -17.99 2.76 13.27
N GLN A 239 -19.29 2.63 13.06
CA GLN A 239 -19.94 1.34 12.81
C GLN A 239 -19.53 0.68 11.49
N ARG A 240 -18.95 1.45 10.55
CA ARG A 240 -18.53 0.96 9.24
C ARG A 240 -17.03 0.71 9.13
N LEU A 241 -16.25 1.12 10.13
CA LEU A 241 -14.80 0.93 10.09
C LEU A 241 -14.45 -0.56 10.11
N ARG A 242 -13.75 -1.00 9.07
CA ARG A 242 -13.34 -2.39 8.86
C ARG A 242 -11.84 -2.56 8.86
N CYS A 243 -11.10 -1.57 8.40
CA CYS A 243 -9.65 -1.63 8.25
C CYS A 243 -8.98 -0.45 8.93
N LEU A 244 -8.02 -0.74 9.78
CA LEU A 244 -7.14 0.22 10.43
C LEU A 244 -5.69 -0.12 10.10
N SER A 245 -4.99 0.80 9.43
CA SER A 245 -3.56 0.66 9.10
C SER A 245 -2.76 1.77 9.75
N VAL A 246 -1.77 1.42 10.56
CA VAL A 246 -0.91 2.36 11.26
C VAL A 246 0.54 1.93 11.12
N PHE A 247 1.28 2.59 10.24
CA PHE A 247 2.67 2.24 9.93
C PHE A 247 3.63 3.37 10.25
N SER A 248 4.80 3.02 10.77
CA SER A 248 5.91 3.96 11.00
C SER A 248 5.53 5.19 11.85
N CYS A 249 4.50 5.08 12.68
CA CYS A 249 4.11 6.11 13.63
C CYS A 249 4.89 5.92 14.94
N TRP A 250 6.21 6.21 14.92
CA TRP A 250 7.20 5.85 15.96
C TRP A 250 6.90 6.39 17.37
N MET A 251 6.12 7.47 17.48
CA MET A 251 5.72 8.02 18.77
C MET A 251 4.45 7.39 19.35
N LEU A 252 3.78 6.53 18.59
CA LEU A 252 2.52 5.91 18.97
C LEU A 252 2.74 4.83 20.04
N GLN A 253 2.07 4.98 21.19
CA GLN A 253 2.17 4.08 22.33
C GLN A 253 0.90 3.23 22.54
N LEU A 254 -0.27 3.76 22.19
CA LEU A 254 -1.54 3.09 22.44
C LEU A 254 -2.52 3.31 21.29
N ILE A 255 -3.11 2.23 20.85
CA ILE A 255 -4.31 2.21 19.99
C ILE A 255 -5.47 1.71 20.84
N GLU A 256 -6.39 2.62 21.22
CA GLU A 256 -7.65 2.28 21.85
C GLU A 256 -8.74 2.24 20.78
N CYS A 257 -9.28 1.05 20.48
CA CYS A 257 -10.32 0.90 19.47
C CYS A 257 -11.62 0.39 20.07
N LYS A 258 -12.69 1.17 19.84
CA LYS A 258 -14.07 0.85 20.23
C LYS A 258 -14.99 0.63 19.02
N ALA A 259 -14.45 0.58 17.80
CA ALA A 259 -15.23 0.30 16.60
C ALA A 259 -15.64 -1.18 16.57
N PRO A 260 -16.95 -1.49 16.55
CA PRO A 260 -17.43 -2.86 16.78
C PRO A 260 -17.22 -3.80 15.59
N ASN A 261 -17.09 -3.28 14.38
CA ASN A 261 -17.02 -4.08 13.15
C ASN A 261 -15.61 -4.07 12.52
N LEU A 262 -14.58 -3.68 13.30
CA LEU A 262 -13.21 -3.72 12.82
C LEU A 262 -12.79 -5.18 12.57
N SER A 263 -12.36 -5.46 11.35
CA SER A 263 -12.00 -6.81 10.90
C SER A 263 -10.52 -6.98 10.59
N SER A 264 -9.81 -5.89 10.32
CA SER A 264 -8.39 -5.93 9.95
C SER A 264 -7.62 -4.81 10.63
N ILE A 265 -6.51 -5.16 11.28
CA ILE A 265 -5.52 -4.20 11.83
C ILE A 265 -4.15 -4.51 11.26
N TYR A 266 -3.47 -3.46 10.81
CA TYR A 266 -2.07 -3.49 10.38
C TYR A 266 -1.32 -2.42 11.18
N ALA A 267 -0.40 -2.82 12.05
CA ALA A 267 0.32 -1.90 12.94
C ALA A 267 1.82 -2.20 12.96
N SER A 268 2.63 -1.15 12.76
CA SER A 268 4.08 -1.23 12.95
C SER A 268 4.61 -0.04 13.75
N GLY A 269 5.55 -0.31 14.65
CA GLY A 269 6.15 0.70 15.53
C GLY A 269 7.05 0.07 16.58
N GLU A 270 7.49 0.82 17.59
CA GLU A 270 8.42 0.28 18.60
C GLU A 270 7.71 -0.43 19.76
N ASN A 271 6.64 0.14 20.31
CA ASN A 271 5.98 -0.41 21.51
C ASN A 271 4.49 -0.05 21.54
N ILE A 272 3.74 -0.57 20.59
CA ILE A 272 2.31 -0.25 20.47
C ILE A 272 1.50 -1.21 21.34
N LYS A 273 0.74 -0.67 22.31
CA LYS A 273 -0.29 -1.44 23.03
C LYS A 273 -1.62 -1.36 22.29
N LEU A 274 -2.25 -2.52 22.10
CA LEU A 274 -3.60 -2.61 21.54
C LEU A 274 -4.61 -2.77 22.67
N SER A 275 -5.56 -1.85 22.78
CA SER A 275 -6.70 -1.91 23.67
C SER A 275 -7.98 -1.99 22.84
N LEU A 276 -8.53 -3.18 22.71
CA LEU A 276 -9.71 -3.46 21.91
C LEU A 276 -10.87 -3.80 22.84
N SER A 277 -12.00 -3.13 22.69
CA SER A 277 -13.16 -3.34 23.58
C SER A 277 -13.84 -4.68 23.31
N GLU A 278 -14.03 -5.02 22.02
CA GLU A 278 -14.61 -6.28 21.56
C GLU A 278 -14.03 -6.60 20.18
N ALA A 279 -13.11 -7.56 20.11
CA ALA A 279 -12.43 -7.92 18.87
C ALA A 279 -13.05 -9.17 18.20
N LEU A 280 -14.36 -9.41 18.41
CA LEU A 280 -15.05 -10.60 17.89
C LEU A 280 -15.13 -10.63 16.36
N CYS A 281 -15.10 -9.47 15.70
CA CYS A 281 -15.10 -9.36 14.24
C CYS A 281 -13.70 -9.42 13.62
N MET A 282 -12.64 -9.46 14.44
CA MET A 282 -11.25 -9.45 13.96
C MET A 282 -10.91 -10.73 13.22
N LYS A 283 -10.43 -10.59 12.00
CA LYS A 283 -10.03 -11.68 11.11
C LYS A 283 -8.58 -11.62 10.69
N GLU A 284 -8.06 -10.41 10.53
CA GLU A 284 -6.71 -10.19 10.02
C GLU A 284 -5.94 -9.25 10.95
N LEU A 285 -4.78 -9.68 11.39
CA LEU A 285 -3.90 -8.89 12.23
C LEU A 285 -2.48 -8.96 11.69
N CYS A 286 -1.90 -7.79 11.41
CA CYS A 286 -0.48 -7.64 11.11
C CYS A 286 0.16 -6.74 12.16
N MET A 287 1.22 -7.22 12.81
CA MET A 287 1.95 -6.49 13.84
C MET A 287 3.45 -6.64 13.64
N CYS A 288 4.15 -5.49 13.53
CA CYS A 288 5.61 -5.46 13.43
C CYS A 288 6.19 -4.56 14.51
N PHE A 289 6.63 -5.18 15.63
CA PHE A 289 7.29 -4.50 16.74
C PHE A 289 8.06 -5.48 17.62
N PRO A 290 9.02 -5.03 18.44
CA PRO A 290 9.78 -5.90 19.33
C PRO A 290 8.91 -6.68 20.31
N ASN A 291 9.29 -7.92 20.62
CA ASN A 291 8.57 -8.81 21.54
C ASN A 291 7.13 -9.18 21.12
N VAL A 292 6.79 -9.04 19.84
CA VAL A 292 5.45 -9.33 19.33
C VAL A 292 5.09 -10.82 19.39
N ILE A 293 6.06 -11.71 19.29
CA ILE A 293 5.84 -13.17 19.32
C ILE A 293 5.32 -13.60 20.69
N SER A 294 5.98 -13.14 21.75
CA SER A 294 5.57 -13.42 23.13
C SER A 294 4.19 -12.86 23.41
N TYR A 295 3.91 -11.63 22.98
CA TYR A 295 2.59 -11.01 23.09
C TYR A 295 1.53 -11.80 22.31
N ALA A 296 1.84 -12.19 21.06
CA ALA A 296 0.91 -12.91 20.20
C ALA A 296 0.49 -14.25 20.81
N LEU A 297 1.44 -15.01 21.37
CA LEU A 297 1.15 -16.29 22.00
C LEU A 297 0.40 -16.15 23.34
N ALA A 298 0.71 -15.10 24.13
CA ALA A 298 0.13 -14.93 25.46
C ALA A 298 -1.29 -14.34 25.45
N GLU A 299 -1.53 -13.33 24.63
CA GLU A 299 -2.70 -12.46 24.75
C GLU A 299 -3.70 -12.63 23.60
N LEU A 300 -3.24 -12.76 22.35
CA LEU A 300 -4.12 -12.70 21.18
C LEU A 300 -5.20 -13.78 21.12
N PRO A 301 -4.95 -15.06 21.49
CA PRO A 301 -6.00 -16.08 21.42
C PRO A 301 -7.23 -15.74 22.28
N SER A 302 -7.01 -15.02 23.39
CA SER A 302 -8.08 -14.60 24.30
C SER A 302 -8.79 -13.33 23.82
N ILE A 303 -8.02 -12.39 23.20
CA ILE A 303 -8.54 -11.10 22.76
C ILE A 303 -9.23 -11.22 21.42
N MET A 304 -8.71 -12.06 20.51
CA MET A 304 -9.15 -12.21 19.12
C MET A 304 -9.44 -13.67 18.76
N PRO A 305 -10.49 -14.29 19.34
CA PRO A 305 -10.74 -15.73 19.18
C PRO A 305 -11.07 -16.13 17.74
N ASN A 306 -11.54 -15.19 16.89
CA ASN A 306 -11.94 -15.43 15.51
C ASN A 306 -10.88 -15.06 14.47
N LEU A 307 -9.62 -14.87 14.90
CA LEU A 307 -8.53 -14.52 14.02
C LEU A 307 -8.25 -15.64 13.01
N GLU A 308 -8.26 -15.29 11.72
CA GLU A 308 -8.04 -16.21 10.60
C GLU A 308 -6.62 -16.05 10.02
N THR A 309 -6.11 -14.83 10.01
CA THR A 309 -4.78 -14.49 9.46
C THR A 309 -3.99 -13.69 10.48
N LEU A 310 -2.79 -14.16 10.80
CA LEU A 310 -1.84 -13.48 11.67
C LEU A 310 -0.52 -13.28 10.93
N GLU A 311 -0.08 -12.05 10.84
CA GLU A 311 1.24 -11.66 10.35
C GLU A 311 1.98 -10.93 11.47
N ILE A 312 3.16 -11.42 11.83
CA ILE A 312 4.00 -10.84 12.89
C ILE A 312 5.43 -10.67 12.42
N GLY A 313 5.98 -9.49 12.72
CA GLY A 313 7.38 -9.16 12.46
C GLY A 313 8.08 -8.73 13.74
N SER A 314 9.20 -9.36 14.08
CA SER A 314 9.99 -9.03 15.26
C SER A 314 11.47 -8.93 14.95
N GLU A 315 12.13 -8.00 15.62
CA GLU A 315 13.59 -7.88 15.68
C GLU A 315 14.03 -8.26 17.09
N ASP A 316 15.13 -9.01 17.22
CA ASP A 316 15.81 -9.35 18.49
C ASP A 316 14.91 -9.89 19.61
N GLU A 317 14.05 -10.85 19.31
CA GLU A 317 13.15 -11.38 20.32
C GLU A 317 13.73 -12.60 21.05
N VAL A 318 13.89 -12.47 22.37
CA VAL A 318 14.21 -13.59 23.26
C VAL A 318 12.90 -14.18 23.80
N VAL A 319 12.47 -15.29 23.21
CA VAL A 319 11.20 -15.91 23.59
C VAL A 319 11.39 -16.92 24.71
N ASN A 320 10.98 -16.54 25.91
CA ASN A 320 10.80 -17.46 27.05
C ASN A 320 9.32 -17.84 27.15
N THR A 321 8.84 -18.71 26.27
CA THR A 321 7.43 -19.08 26.27
C THR A 321 7.15 -20.26 27.20
N PRO A 322 6.36 -20.08 28.26
CA PRO A 322 5.69 -21.19 28.92
C PRO A 322 4.60 -21.74 27.98
N MET A 323 4.30 -23.04 28.13
CA MET A 323 3.19 -23.69 27.45
C MET A 323 1.88 -22.95 27.72
N LEU A 324 1.21 -22.49 26.66
CA LEU A 324 0.02 -21.67 26.78
C LEU A 324 -1.26 -22.51 26.74
N PRO A 325 -2.21 -22.24 27.62
CA PRO A 325 -3.52 -22.95 27.63
C PRO A 325 -4.46 -22.48 26.51
N THR A 326 -4.27 -21.28 25.96
CA THR A 326 -5.17 -20.67 24.97
C THR A 326 -4.73 -20.97 23.53
N LYS A 327 -5.71 -21.19 22.64
CA LYS A 327 -5.48 -21.61 21.25
C LYS A 327 -6.14 -20.68 20.26
N PHE A 328 -5.48 -20.47 19.13
CA PHE A 328 -6.04 -19.85 17.93
C PHE A 328 -6.92 -20.87 17.18
N ILE A 329 -8.18 -20.99 17.55
CA ILE A 329 -9.06 -22.03 17.00
C ILE A 329 -9.31 -21.85 15.49
N HIS A 330 -9.37 -20.60 15.03
CA HIS A 330 -9.72 -20.25 13.64
C HIS A 330 -8.54 -19.82 12.77
N LEU A 331 -7.32 -19.76 13.30
CA LEU A 331 -6.15 -19.33 12.56
C LEU A 331 -5.80 -20.31 11.44
N LYS A 332 -5.81 -19.82 10.21
CA LYS A 332 -5.53 -20.57 8.97
C LYS A 332 -4.18 -20.19 8.36
N HIS A 333 -3.84 -18.91 8.44
CA HIS A 333 -2.66 -18.33 7.80
C HIS A 333 -1.79 -17.65 8.82
N LEU A 334 -0.56 -18.12 8.95
CA LEU A 334 0.46 -17.55 9.83
C LEU A 334 1.67 -17.14 9.02
N ASN A 335 2.03 -15.86 9.12
CA ASN A 335 3.23 -15.27 8.55
C ASN A 335 4.09 -14.71 9.68
N ILE A 336 5.33 -15.17 9.79
CA ILE A 336 6.28 -14.73 10.82
C ILE A 336 7.55 -14.24 10.13
N GLN A 337 7.94 -12.99 10.44
CA GLN A 337 9.19 -12.38 9.99
C GLN A 337 10.08 -12.12 11.20
N ILE A 338 11.27 -12.72 11.21
CA ILE A 338 12.24 -12.53 12.30
C ILE A 338 13.60 -12.24 11.69
N THR A 339 14.12 -11.06 11.96
CA THR A 339 15.44 -10.64 11.45
C THR A 339 16.59 -11.24 12.26
N GLU A 340 16.43 -11.36 13.58
CA GLU A 340 17.44 -11.95 14.46
C GLU A 340 16.76 -12.81 15.53
N SER A 341 17.24 -14.04 15.71
CA SER A 341 16.84 -14.92 16.80
C SER A 341 17.95 -15.95 17.07
N ASP A 342 18.26 -16.17 18.33
CA ASP A 342 19.22 -17.19 18.73
C ASP A 342 18.64 -18.62 18.63
N ASP A 343 17.34 -18.74 18.79
CA ASP A 343 16.65 -20.03 18.79
C ASP A 343 15.29 -19.95 18.09
N TYR A 344 15.19 -20.46 16.87
CA TYR A 344 13.92 -20.53 16.12
C TYR A 344 12.96 -21.62 16.62
N PHE A 345 13.43 -22.55 17.44
CA PHE A 345 12.60 -23.70 17.84
C PHE A 345 11.36 -23.31 18.68
N HIS A 346 11.42 -22.16 19.36
CA HIS A 346 10.27 -21.64 20.14
C HIS A 346 9.03 -21.37 19.26
N LEU A 347 9.21 -21.12 17.95
CA LEU A 347 8.10 -20.94 17.01
C LEU A 347 7.23 -22.19 16.86
N ALA A 348 7.74 -23.37 17.25
CA ALA A 348 6.93 -24.59 17.30
C ALA A 348 5.69 -24.45 18.21
N SER A 349 5.70 -23.52 19.16
CA SER A 349 4.55 -23.20 20.02
C SER A 349 3.32 -22.72 19.24
N PHE A 350 3.50 -22.05 18.10
CA PHE A 350 2.39 -21.66 17.23
C PHE A 350 1.70 -22.87 16.60
N LEU A 351 2.44 -23.94 16.28
CA LEU A 351 1.85 -25.18 15.75
C LEU A 351 0.92 -25.81 16.80
N ASP A 352 1.36 -25.80 18.07
CA ASP A 352 0.57 -26.34 19.18
C ASP A 352 -0.64 -25.46 19.51
N ALA A 353 -0.50 -24.14 19.32
CA ALA A 353 -1.56 -23.17 19.57
C ALA A 353 -2.59 -23.07 18.42
N SER A 354 -2.28 -23.55 17.20
CA SER A 354 -3.08 -23.29 16.00
C SER A 354 -3.54 -24.57 15.28
N PRO A 355 -4.56 -25.29 15.80
CA PRO A 355 -4.99 -26.58 15.25
C PRO A 355 -5.61 -26.48 13.85
N SER A 356 -6.07 -25.30 13.44
CA SER A 356 -6.68 -25.05 12.12
C SER A 356 -5.71 -24.47 11.08
N LEU A 357 -4.41 -24.40 11.39
CA LEU A 357 -3.41 -23.80 10.52
C LEU A 357 -3.31 -24.56 9.20
N GLU A 358 -3.42 -23.83 8.08
CA GLU A 358 -3.35 -24.34 6.71
C GLU A 358 -2.04 -23.93 6.01
N THR A 359 -1.57 -22.71 6.28
CA THR A 359 -0.33 -22.20 5.69
C THR A 359 0.56 -21.55 6.74
N LEU A 360 1.84 -21.87 6.69
CA LEU A 360 2.90 -21.24 7.48
C LEU A 360 3.94 -20.64 6.54
N PHE A 361 4.14 -19.35 6.67
CA PHE A 361 5.22 -18.62 6.03
C PHE A 361 6.18 -18.12 7.10
N LEU A 362 7.46 -18.41 6.96
CA LEU A 362 8.50 -17.99 7.89
C LEU A 362 9.62 -17.30 7.11
N ASP A 363 9.84 -16.03 7.39
CA ASP A 363 10.96 -15.27 6.86
C ASP A 363 11.97 -15.05 7.98
N VAL A 364 13.14 -15.68 7.84
CA VAL A 364 14.27 -15.56 8.76
C VAL A 364 15.48 -14.89 8.11
N SER A 365 15.20 -14.11 7.05
CA SER A 365 16.21 -13.37 6.31
C SER A 365 16.88 -12.33 7.21
N LYS A 366 18.17 -12.11 6.99
CA LYS A 366 18.98 -11.21 7.79
C LYS A 366 19.35 -9.96 7.01
N ASP A 367 19.18 -8.80 7.64
CA ASP A 367 19.60 -7.52 7.05
C ASP A 367 21.09 -7.23 7.15
N LYS A 368 21.87 -8.00 7.95
CA LYS A 368 23.28 -7.67 8.23
C LYS A 368 24.17 -8.89 8.35
N GLU A 369 25.49 -8.63 8.30
CA GLU A 369 26.59 -9.59 8.33
C GLU A 369 26.41 -10.69 9.38
N TYR A 370 26.76 -11.86 8.94
CA TYR A 370 26.66 -13.17 9.57
C TYR A 370 27.14 -13.17 11.03
N VAL A 371 26.24 -13.33 11.98
CA VAL A 371 26.58 -13.73 13.35
C VAL A 371 26.71 -15.26 13.38
N ASP A 372 27.80 -15.76 13.94
CA ASP A 372 28.16 -17.18 14.02
C ASP A 372 27.13 -17.91 14.92
N ARG A 373 26.05 -18.41 14.29
CA ARG A 373 25.03 -19.21 14.99
C ARG A 373 25.49 -20.66 15.05
N GLU A 374 25.06 -21.38 16.07
CA GLU A 374 25.35 -22.82 16.21
C GLU A 374 24.82 -23.57 14.98
N SER A 375 25.73 -23.85 14.03
CA SER A 375 25.43 -24.62 12.83
C SER A 375 25.40 -26.11 13.15
N VAL A 376 24.56 -26.89 12.45
CA VAL A 376 24.55 -28.35 12.54
C VAL A 376 25.90 -29.01 12.14
N PHE A 377 26.82 -28.22 11.57
CA PHE A 377 28.16 -28.66 11.19
C PHE A 377 29.27 -28.20 12.16
N GLY A 378 28.93 -27.47 13.22
CA GLY A 378 29.88 -26.84 14.16
C GLY A 378 30.00 -27.55 15.49
N GLY A 379 30.50 -28.76 15.58
CA GLY A 379 30.73 -29.39 16.89
C GLY A 379 30.97 -30.89 16.86
N SER A 380 31.60 -31.39 17.92
CA SER A 380 32.02 -32.81 18.02
C SER A 380 30.89 -33.79 18.31
N SER A 381 29.70 -33.34 18.73
CA SER A 381 28.50 -34.18 18.88
C SER A 381 27.24 -33.41 18.62
N LEU A 382 26.60 -33.72 17.50
CA LEU A 382 25.31 -33.13 17.14
C LEU A 382 24.17 -33.86 17.87
N HIS A 383 23.68 -33.27 18.95
CA HIS A 383 22.43 -33.71 19.59
C HIS A 383 21.30 -32.76 19.17
N LEU A 384 20.49 -33.20 18.20
CA LEU A 384 19.24 -32.53 17.88
C LEU A 384 18.21 -32.79 18.99
N ARG A 385 17.41 -31.79 19.32
CA ARG A 385 16.35 -31.92 20.32
C ARG A 385 15.39 -33.04 19.93
N GLN A 386 15.10 -33.93 20.90
CA GLN A 386 14.04 -34.92 20.74
C GLN A 386 12.70 -34.21 20.87
N LEU A 387 11.85 -34.42 19.88
CA LEU A 387 10.52 -33.86 19.90
C LEU A 387 9.64 -34.70 20.81
N PRO A 388 8.92 -34.09 21.78
CA PRO A 388 7.95 -34.80 22.61
C PRO A 388 6.93 -35.55 21.75
N GLU A 389 6.64 -36.81 22.10
CA GLU A 389 5.73 -37.64 21.30
C GLU A 389 4.25 -37.23 21.46
N ASP A 390 3.89 -36.62 22.59
CA ASP A 390 2.51 -36.36 23.01
C ASP A 390 1.93 -34.99 22.56
N ARG A 391 2.55 -34.29 21.61
CA ARG A 391 2.05 -32.99 21.19
C ARG A 391 1.15 -33.07 19.96
N HIS A 392 0.12 -32.19 19.94
CA HIS A 392 -0.92 -32.11 18.93
C HIS A 392 -0.38 -32.18 17.49
N VAL A 393 -1.05 -32.97 16.68
CA VAL A 393 -0.79 -33.11 15.24
C VAL A 393 -1.49 -31.98 14.50
N CYS A 394 -0.79 -31.32 13.57
CA CYS A 394 -1.37 -30.29 12.73
C CYS A 394 -2.11 -30.94 11.54
N LEU A 395 -3.39 -31.22 11.71
CA LEU A 395 -4.19 -31.97 10.73
C LEU A 395 -4.46 -31.21 9.44
N LYS A 396 -4.35 -29.87 9.43
CA LYS A 396 -4.74 -29.03 8.31
C LYS A 396 -3.58 -28.32 7.63
N LEU A 397 -2.35 -28.39 8.16
CA LEU A 397 -1.20 -27.70 7.61
C LEU A 397 -0.76 -28.35 6.29
N LYS A 398 -0.96 -27.61 5.18
CA LYS A 398 -0.72 -28.05 3.81
C LYS A 398 0.53 -27.45 3.18
N ARG A 399 0.80 -26.20 3.51
CA ARG A 399 1.90 -25.45 2.90
C ARG A 399 2.79 -24.80 3.94
N VAL A 400 4.07 -25.03 3.79
CA VAL A 400 5.11 -24.38 4.59
C VAL A 400 6.15 -23.79 3.65
N GLU A 401 6.51 -22.54 3.90
CA GLU A 401 7.53 -21.83 3.15
C GLU A 401 8.46 -21.11 4.14
N ILE A 402 9.77 -21.39 4.05
CA ILE A 402 10.80 -20.78 4.90
C ILE A 402 11.79 -20.07 3.99
N ILE A 403 11.87 -18.74 4.11
CA ILE A 403 12.82 -17.88 3.39
C ILE A 403 14.01 -17.57 4.30
N GLY A 404 15.22 -17.47 3.73
CA GLY A 404 16.45 -17.28 4.48
C GLY A 404 16.89 -18.55 5.23
N PHE A 405 16.48 -19.72 4.74
CA PHE A 405 16.79 -21.00 5.37
C PHE A 405 18.31 -21.23 5.46
N SER A 406 18.79 -21.50 6.67
CA SER A 406 20.23 -21.65 6.97
C SER A 406 20.55 -22.99 7.63
N SER A 407 21.85 -23.27 7.82
CA SER A 407 22.31 -24.45 8.54
C SER A 407 22.21 -24.35 10.07
N ALA A 408 21.49 -23.32 10.59
CA ALA A 408 21.28 -23.13 12.03
C ALA A 408 20.55 -24.33 12.64
N LYS A 409 21.10 -24.88 13.74
CA LYS A 409 20.57 -26.06 14.42
C LYS A 409 19.11 -25.91 14.81
N SER A 410 18.74 -24.77 15.42
CA SER A 410 17.36 -24.51 15.85
C SER A 410 16.37 -24.45 14.69
N LEU A 411 16.79 -23.97 13.50
CA LEU A 411 15.94 -23.93 12.31
C LEU A 411 15.73 -25.32 11.71
N ILE A 412 16.78 -26.15 11.70
CA ILE A 412 16.67 -27.57 11.31
C ILE A 412 15.73 -28.32 12.28
N GLU A 413 15.87 -28.11 13.60
CA GLU A 413 15.00 -28.71 14.62
C GLU A 413 13.54 -28.27 14.45
N LEU A 414 13.29 -26.97 14.21
CA LEU A 414 11.95 -26.46 13.92
C LEU A 414 11.35 -27.12 12.68
N THR A 415 12.12 -27.17 11.58
CA THR A 415 11.63 -27.75 10.32
C THR A 415 11.30 -29.23 10.48
N ARG A 416 12.12 -30.00 11.20
CA ARG A 416 11.82 -31.41 11.55
C ARG A 416 10.54 -31.52 12.40
N CYS A 417 10.34 -30.60 13.34
CA CYS A 417 9.12 -30.54 14.13
C CYS A 417 7.90 -30.30 13.25
N ILE A 418 7.97 -29.36 12.33
CA ILE A 418 6.92 -29.05 11.38
C ILE A 418 6.58 -30.29 10.54
N VAL A 419 7.58 -30.91 9.91
CA VAL A 419 7.39 -32.09 9.07
C VAL A 419 6.77 -33.26 9.83
N LYS A 420 7.21 -33.50 11.08
CA LYS A 420 6.67 -34.55 11.94
C LYS A 420 5.20 -34.31 12.34
N LYS A 421 4.82 -33.04 12.57
CA LYS A 421 3.48 -32.67 13.02
C LYS A 421 2.48 -32.47 11.88
N ALA A 422 2.92 -32.05 10.70
CA ALA A 422 2.06 -31.69 9.57
C ALA A 422 1.74 -32.92 8.71
N VAL A 423 0.80 -33.75 9.16
CA VAL A 423 0.41 -35.00 8.47
C VAL A 423 -0.26 -34.79 7.11
N SER A 424 -0.82 -33.59 6.87
CA SER A 424 -1.47 -33.21 5.61
C SER A 424 -0.59 -32.31 4.74
N LEU A 425 0.72 -32.31 4.98
CA LEU A 425 1.64 -31.47 4.22
C LEU A 425 1.63 -31.85 2.74
N GLU A 426 1.42 -30.83 1.89
CA GLU A 426 1.40 -30.94 0.43
C GLU A 426 2.66 -30.31 -0.19
N LEU A 427 3.16 -29.22 0.42
CA LEU A 427 4.30 -28.45 -0.09
C LEU A 427 5.16 -27.90 1.03
N LEU A 428 6.47 -28.21 0.97
CA LEU A 428 7.51 -27.61 1.79
C LEU A 428 8.50 -26.89 0.88
N VAL A 429 8.60 -25.57 1.00
CA VAL A 429 9.55 -24.73 0.27
C VAL A 429 10.62 -24.25 1.26
N LEU A 430 11.87 -24.53 0.98
CA LEU A 430 13.02 -24.07 1.75
C LEU A 430 13.90 -23.21 0.85
N ASP A 431 13.85 -21.90 1.09
CA ASP A 431 14.60 -20.91 0.33
C ASP A 431 15.87 -20.54 1.08
N THR A 432 17.04 -20.86 0.50
CA THR A 432 18.34 -20.64 1.12
C THR A 432 18.87 -19.21 0.97
N LEU A 433 18.15 -18.36 0.26
CA LEU A 433 18.50 -16.95 0.07
C LEU A 433 17.34 -16.05 0.51
N ASP A 434 17.65 -14.82 0.83
CA ASP A 434 16.65 -13.78 0.93
C ASP A 434 16.01 -13.49 -0.44
N GLY A 435 14.73 -13.18 -0.47
CA GLY A 435 13.99 -12.86 -1.69
C GLY A 435 14.59 -11.70 -2.50
N SER A 436 15.31 -10.76 -1.84
CA SER A 436 16.01 -9.65 -2.47
C SER A 436 17.31 -10.08 -3.21
N ASP A 437 17.88 -11.22 -2.83
CA ASP A 437 19.15 -11.74 -3.35
C ASP A 437 18.96 -12.78 -4.47
N ARG A 438 17.71 -13.03 -4.86
CA ARG A 438 17.41 -13.99 -5.93
C ARG A 438 17.60 -13.43 -7.33
N CYS A 439 18.04 -14.33 -8.22
CA CYS A 439 18.06 -14.06 -9.64
C CYS A 439 16.66 -13.90 -10.22
N CYS A 440 16.49 -12.90 -11.08
CA CYS A 440 15.21 -12.50 -11.70
C CYS A 440 14.59 -13.53 -12.67
N GLY A 441 15.05 -14.78 -12.70
CA GLY A 441 14.67 -15.77 -13.72
C GLY A 441 13.50 -16.68 -13.38
N GLU A 442 13.28 -17.06 -12.13
CA GLU A 442 12.39 -18.20 -11.83
C GLU A 442 11.25 -17.95 -10.84
N TYR A 443 11.28 -16.91 -10.02
CA TYR A 443 10.19 -16.66 -9.08
C TYR A 443 9.84 -15.18 -8.98
N LYS A 444 8.63 -14.84 -9.37
CA LYS A 444 8.02 -13.54 -9.03
C LYS A 444 7.76 -13.53 -7.53
N CYS A 445 8.63 -12.87 -6.77
CA CYS A 445 8.37 -12.54 -5.38
C CYS A 445 7.03 -11.84 -5.26
N ARG A 446 6.14 -12.32 -4.41
CA ARG A 446 4.94 -11.58 -4.03
C ARG A 446 5.38 -10.40 -3.16
N PRO A 447 5.12 -9.15 -3.55
CA PRO A 447 5.51 -8.01 -2.73
C PRO A 447 4.54 -7.86 -1.57
N ILE A 448 5.02 -8.05 -0.37
CA ILE A 448 4.47 -7.40 0.82
C ILE A 448 5.15 -6.03 0.83
N GLY A 449 4.38 -4.96 0.51
CA GLY A 449 4.91 -3.60 0.44
C GLY A 449 5.59 -3.25 -0.89
N LYS A 450 4.82 -2.58 -1.76
CA LYS A 450 5.29 -2.11 -3.07
C LYS A 450 6.39 -1.06 -2.93
N THR A 451 7.62 -1.47 -3.09
CA THR A 451 8.65 -0.63 -3.70
C THR A 451 9.08 -1.32 -4.98
N VAL A 452 8.65 -0.76 -6.09
CA VAL A 452 9.13 -1.13 -7.44
C VAL A 452 10.60 -0.73 -7.49
N LEU A 453 11.49 -1.69 -7.34
CA LEU A 453 12.90 -1.54 -7.64
C LEU A 453 13.20 -2.14 -9.02
N GLU A 454 14.02 -1.43 -9.72
CA GLU A 454 14.42 -1.54 -11.11
C GLU A 454 14.75 -2.95 -11.60
N GLU A 455 14.40 -3.14 -12.86
CA GLU A 455 14.50 -4.33 -13.68
C GLU A 455 15.91 -4.93 -13.78
N ASN A 456 15.98 -6.27 -13.61
CA ASN A 456 16.90 -7.13 -14.38
C ASN A 456 18.39 -7.12 -14.05
N LYS A 457 18.82 -6.94 -12.80
CA LYS A 457 20.19 -7.29 -12.41
C LYS A 457 20.19 -8.12 -11.13
N CYS A 458 20.79 -9.32 -11.19
CA CYS A 458 21.10 -10.07 -9.99
C CYS A 458 22.00 -9.21 -9.08
N ARG A 459 21.61 -9.09 -7.81
CA ARG A 459 22.49 -8.43 -6.83
C ARG A 459 23.65 -9.37 -6.52
N PRO A 460 24.89 -8.89 -6.48
CA PRO A 460 26.00 -9.70 -6.01
C PRO A 460 25.76 -10.07 -4.54
N ILE A 461 25.84 -11.35 -4.21
CA ILE A 461 25.80 -11.83 -2.83
C ILE A 461 27.23 -12.01 -2.34
N SER A 462 27.46 -11.82 -1.02
CA SER A 462 28.76 -12.03 -0.43
C SER A 462 29.15 -13.53 -0.43
N GLU A 463 30.44 -13.81 -0.42
CA GLU A 463 30.96 -15.19 -0.35
C GLU A 463 30.45 -15.93 0.91
N THR A 464 30.28 -15.22 2.01
CA THR A 464 29.73 -15.74 3.26
C THR A 464 28.30 -16.20 3.12
N VAL A 465 27.44 -15.41 2.49
CA VAL A 465 26.03 -15.75 2.19
C VAL A 465 25.96 -16.94 1.25
N PHE A 466 26.78 -16.97 0.20
CA PHE A 466 26.83 -18.11 -0.74
C PHE A 466 27.28 -19.41 -0.06
N LYS A 467 28.30 -19.34 0.78
CA LYS A 467 28.79 -20.51 1.55
C LYS A 467 27.72 -21.04 2.50
N GLU A 468 27.01 -20.16 3.18
CA GLU A 468 25.96 -20.58 4.10
C GLU A 468 24.74 -21.16 3.36
N ALA A 469 24.30 -20.55 2.28
CA ALA A 469 23.24 -21.11 1.45
C ALA A 469 23.60 -22.52 0.95
N SER A 470 24.86 -22.72 0.55
CA SER A 470 25.37 -24.05 0.15
C SER A 470 25.38 -25.06 1.31
N ARG A 471 25.76 -24.62 2.52
CA ARG A 471 25.68 -25.45 3.74
C ARG A 471 24.22 -25.79 4.09
N ALA A 472 23.32 -24.84 3.94
CA ALA A 472 21.89 -25.04 4.17
C ALA A 472 21.33 -26.15 3.27
N VAL A 473 21.67 -26.15 1.98
CA VAL A 473 21.29 -27.24 1.05
C VAL A 473 21.77 -28.60 1.54
N VAL A 474 23.06 -28.70 1.96
CA VAL A 474 23.60 -29.94 2.50
C VAL A 474 22.87 -30.37 3.79
N ALA A 475 22.52 -29.40 4.65
CA ALA A 475 21.79 -29.68 5.88
C ALA A 475 20.36 -30.20 5.59
N VAL A 476 19.67 -29.65 4.60
CA VAL A 476 18.35 -30.14 4.16
C VAL A 476 18.46 -31.61 3.72
N ARG A 477 19.39 -31.91 2.82
CA ARG A 477 19.58 -33.28 2.31
C ARG A 477 19.92 -34.29 3.41
N ARG A 478 20.71 -33.87 4.41
CA ARG A 478 21.14 -34.75 5.49
C ARG A 478 20.12 -34.94 6.60
N PHE A 479 19.33 -33.93 6.94
CA PHE A 479 18.54 -33.92 8.17
C PHE A 479 17.03 -33.79 7.96
N ILE A 480 16.56 -33.41 6.75
CA ILE A 480 15.15 -33.11 6.49
C ILE A 480 14.57 -33.99 5.38
N GLU A 481 15.28 -34.18 4.28
CA GLU A 481 14.76 -34.81 3.06
C GLU A 481 14.11 -36.17 3.32
N ASP A 482 14.80 -37.06 4.05
CA ASP A 482 14.30 -38.40 4.39
C ASP A 482 13.09 -38.41 5.36
N GLN A 483 12.77 -37.28 5.96
CA GLN A 483 11.64 -37.15 6.91
C GLN A 483 10.39 -36.57 6.27
N VAL A 484 10.51 -35.98 5.07
CA VAL A 484 9.38 -35.40 4.35
C VAL A 484 8.46 -36.52 3.88
N PRO A 485 7.15 -36.49 4.22
CA PRO A 485 6.23 -37.53 3.79
C PRO A 485 6.17 -37.60 2.26
N PRO A 486 6.03 -38.80 1.67
CA PRO A 486 5.99 -38.97 0.21
C PRO A 486 4.81 -38.26 -0.46
N THR A 487 3.80 -37.85 0.33
CA THR A 487 2.66 -37.03 -0.13
C THR A 487 3.02 -35.57 -0.31
N ALA A 488 4.12 -35.09 0.28
CA ALA A 488 4.53 -33.71 0.23
C ALA A 488 5.64 -33.48 -0.79
N LYS A 489 5.51 -32.40 -1.56
CA LYS A 489 6.57 -31.93 -2.45
C LYS A 489 7.58 -31.09 -1.66
N LEU A 490 8.82 -31.55 -1.57
CA LEU A 490 9.94 -30.72 -1.11
C LEU A 490 10.52 -29.91 -2.27
N SER A 491 10.64 -28.60 -2.08
CA SER A 491 11.28 -27.67 -3.01
C SER A 491 12.39 -26.93 -2.29
N VAL A 492 13.63 -27.24 -2.58
CA VAL A 492 14.80 -26.52 -2.06
C VAL A 492 15.27 -25.53 -3.11
N LEU A 493 15.24 -24.25 -2.75
CA LEU A 493 15.66 -23.19 -3.64
C LEU A 493 17.12 -22.85 -3.37
N GLU A 494 17.98 -23.30 -4.26
CA GLU A 494 19.44 -23.17 -4.16
C GLU A 494 19.92 -21.82 -4.74
N PRO A 495 21.13 -21.34 -4.38
CA PRO A 495 21.73 -20.18 -5.03
C PRO A 495 22.00 -20.46 -6.51
N CYS A 496 21.80 -19.46 -7.35
CA CYS A 496 22.05 -19.58 -8.79
C CYS A 496 23.55 -19.73 -9.06
N THR A 497 23.94 -20.83 -9.69
CA THR A 497 25.34 -21.12 -10.05
C THR A 497 25.89 -20.24 -11.18
N ARG A 498 25.02 -19.58 -11.96
CA ARG A 498 25.44 -18.69 -13.06
C ARG A 498 25.81 -17.29 -12.57
N CYS A 499 25.06 -16.74 -11.65
CA CYS A 499 25.18 -15.34 -11.23
C CYS A 499 25.95 -15.18 -9.90
N HIS A 500 26.05 -16.26 -9.13
CA HIS A 500 26.61 -16.23 -7.78
C HIS A 500 27.83 -17.16 -7.62
N SER A 501 28.41 -17.65 -8.73
CA SER A 501 29.62 -18.44 -8.64
C SER A 501 30.84 -17.57 -8.33
N SER A 502 31.69 -18.00 -7.41
CA SER A 502 32.86 -17.29 -6.90
C SER A 502 33.93 -16.92 -7.96
N HIS A 503 33.76 -17.29 -9.23
CA HIS A 503 34.69 -16.98 -10.32
C HIS A 503 34.49 -15.62 -10.98
N GLU A 504 33.37 -14.92 -10.81
CA GLU A 504 33.14 -13.61 -11.43
C GLU A 504 33.43 -12.42 -10.49
N LEU A 505 33.60 -12.64 -9.20
CA LEU A 505 33.94 -11.57 -8.24
C LEU A 505 35.40 -11.09 -8.35
N ALA A 506 36.28 -11.87 -8.98
CA ALA A 506 37.69 -11.51 -9.16
C ALA A 506 37.96 -10.59 -10.38
N ALA A 507 36.99 -10.39 -11.26
CA ALA A 507 37.17 -9.58 -12.48
C ALA A 507 36.64 -8.14 -12.36
N GLY A 508 35.91 -7.80 -11.30
CA GLY A 508 35.31 -6.47 -11.06
C GLY A 508 36.21 -5.46 -10.36
N ASP A 509 37.24 -5.91 -9.62
CA ASP A 509 38.06 -5.01 -8.77
C ASP A 509 39.39 -4.57 -9.39
N MET A 510 39.67 -4.91 -10.65
CA MET A 510 40.91 -4.48 -11.34
C MET A 510 40.72 -3.44 -12.46
N ALA A 511 39.64 -2.71 -12.49
CA ALA A 511 39.37 -1.70 -13.54
C ALA A 511 39.22 -0.26 -13.04
N VAL A 512 39.69 0.08 -11.83
CA VAL A 512 39.74 1.49 -11.35
C VAL A 512 41.07 1.75 -10.64
N GLU A 513 42.20 1.61 -11.36
CA GLU A 513 43.42 2.36 -11.09
C GLU A 513 44.24 2.41 -12.39
N GLY A 514 44.19 3.54 -13.09
CA GLY A 514 45.03 3.81 -14.24
C GLY A 514 44.42 4.72 -15.30
N GLY A 515 44.44 6.05 -15.04
CA GLY A 515 44.15 7.02 -16.06
C GLY A 515 43.80 8.39 -15.51
#